data_d028256902a29505640e659fad640ad0
#
_entry.id   d028256902a29505640e659fad640ad0
#
_cell.length_a   1.000
_cell.length_b   1.000
_cell.length_c   1.000
_cell.angle_alpha   90.00
_cell.angle_beta   90.00
_cell.angle_gamma   90.00
#
_symmetry.space_group_name_H-M   'P 1'
#
loop_
_entity.id
_entity.type
_entity.pdbx_description
1 polymer ?
#
loop_
_entity_poly.entity_id
_entity_poly.type
_entity_poly.pdbx_seq_one_letter_code
_entity_poly.pdbx_strand_id
1 'polypeptide(L)'
;MTKTYDIALIPGDGTGPEVLWEGMKVLNAASAKFGFKLAFTEFDFGAARYLRTGETLPDSAIDEFRKFSAIFLGAIGHPDVKPGILETGILLKARFALDQYINLRPVKLYPNVETPLKDKGPEHIDFVVIRENTGGIYTGHGGATRVGTTEEIATQLMVYDRRTVDRCLKYAFELKKKRNAKDPKYAEKPITLIHKRNVLTHCGDLWYRAFEEMGSQQYPELKRDYNHVDAANMWFVKNPEWFDVAVTENLFGDIITDLGAMIQGGMGVAAGGNINPEGVSMFEPIGGSAPKYTGLQVVNPLAAIAAAQMMLEQLGETKAAAAVEAAIKRTAANDMQSMAAGKMGLSTSQVGDKVAQYAAEMI
;
A
#
# COMPACT_ATOMS: atom_id res chain seq x y z
N MET A 1 -1.64 22.22 23.50
CA MET A 1 -0.30 21.94 22.98
C MET A 1 -0.42 21.46 21.53
N THR A 2 0.42 21.95 20.64
CA THR A 2 0.46 21.48 19.24
C THR A 2 0.95 20.03 19.21
N LYS A 3 0.19 19.15 18.58
CA LYS A 3 0.54 17.74 18.47
C LYS A 3 1.76 17.58 17.56
N THR A 4 2.72 16.77 17.96
CA THR A 4 3.94 16.51 17.18
C THR A 4 4.03 15.00 16.92
N TYR A 5 4.42 14.64 15.70
CA TYR A 5 4.64 13.26 15.28
C TYR A 5 6.07 13.09 14.79
N ASP A 6 6.77 12.10 15.31
CA ASP A 6 8.10 11.71 14.86
C ASP A 6 7.96 10.73 13.70
N ILE A 7 8.54 11.04 12.54
CA ILE A 7 8.44 10.25 11.31
C ILE A 7 9.82 9.79 10.89
N ALA A 8 9.99 8.48 10.78
CA ALA A 8 11.19 7.88 10.20
C ALA A 8 11.10 7.94 8.67
N LEU A 9 12.13 8.49 8.02
CA LEU A 9 12.23 8.55 6.57
C LEU A 9 13.25 7.53 6.08
N ILE A 10 12.85 6.75 5.09
CA ILE A 10 13.74 5.84 4.37
C ILE A 10 13.65 6.20 2.88
N PRO A 11 14.49 7.10 2.37
CA PRO A 11 14.46 7.48 0.95
C PRO A 11 14.68 6.29 0.03
N GLY A 12 15.58 5.38 0.42
CA GLY A 12 15.88 4.15 -0.30
C GLY A 12 16.61 4.38 -1.61
N ASP A 13 16.16 3.71 -2.68
CA ASP A 13 16.90 3.54 -3.93
C ASP A 13 16.21 4.21 -5.13
N GLY A 14 17.01 4.43 -6.18
CA GLY A 14 16.51 4.87 -7.48
C GLY A 14 15.76 6.19 -7.44
N THR A 15 14.48 6.16 -7.82
CA THR A 15 13.60 7.33 -7.80
C THR A 15 12.94 7.56 -6.41
N GLY A 16 13.16 6.65 -5.45
CA GLY A 16 12.61 6.75 -4.10
C GLY A 16 12.85 8.09 -3.43
N PRO A 17 14.11 8.59 -3.36
CA PRO A 17 14.38 9.93 -2.81
C PRO A 17 13.59 11.04 -3.48
N GLU A 18 13.53 11.07 -4.82
CA GLU A 18 12.83 12.12 -5.57
C GLU A 18 11.34 12.21 -5.18
N VAL A 19 10.64 11.06 -5.15
CA VAL A 19 9.20 11.03 -4.87
C VAL A 19 8.89 11.22 -3.39
N LEU A 20 9.76 10.75 -2.50
CA LEU A 20 9.61 10.92 -1.06
C LEU A 20 9.68 12.39 -0.66
N TRP A 21 10.64 13.15 -1.24
CA TRP A 21 10.77 14.59 -0.97
C TRP A 21 9.53 15.37 -1.41
N GLU A 22 8.87 14.96 -2.49
CA GLU A 22 7.60 15.58 -2.90
C GLU A 22 6.47 15.26 -1.90
N GLY A 23 6.41 14.03 -1.40
CA GLY A 23 5.51 13.67 -0.30
C GLY A 23 5.75 14.50 0.96
N MET A 24 7.01 14.69 1.36
CA MET A 24 7.37 15.55 2.50
C MET A 24 6.98 17.01 2.29
N LYS A 25 7.14 17.56 1.10
CA LYS A 25 6.71 18.91 0.75
C LYS A 25 5.22 19.10 1.02
N VAL A 26 4.41 18.13 0.58
CA VAL A 26 2.95 18.13 0.81
C VAL A 26 2.61 17.95 2.29
N LEU A 27 3.31 17.07 3.01
CA LEU A 27 3.14 16.88 4.45
C LEU A 27 3.43 18.17 5.24
N ASN A 28 4.49 18.91 4.88
CA ASN A 28 4.83 20.19 5.52
C ASN A 28 3.76 21.25 5.25
N ALA A 29 3.25 21.35 4.03
CA ALA A 29 2.16 22.27 3.69
C ALA A 29 0.88 21.95 4.48
N ALA A 30 0.51 20.65 4.55
CA ALA A 30 -0.65 20.20 5.30
C ALA A 30 -0.48 20.42 6.82
N SER A 31 0.68 20.11 7.40
CA SER A 31 0.93 20.29 8.83
C SER A 31 0.87 21.76 9.25
N ALA A 32 1.42 22.65 8.45
CA ALA A 32 1.34 24.10 8.67
C ALA A 32 -0.11 24.60 8.62
N LYS A 33 -0.90 24.11 7.65
CA LYS A 33 -2.32 24.51 7.48
C LYS A 33 -3.22 24.03 8.62
N PHE A 34 -3.04 22.77 9.06
CA PHE A 34 -3.93 22.12 10.02
C PHE A 34 -3.42 22.18 11.47
N GLY A 35 -2.25 22.75 11.72
CA GLY A 35 -1.78 23.11 13.07
C GLY A 35 -1.18 21.96 13.88
N PHE A 36 -0.55 20.99 13.23
CA PHE A 36 0.27 19.96 13.87
C PHE A 36 1.73 20.05 13.40
N LYS A 37 2.64 19.28 14.00
CA LYS A 37 4.06 19.26 13.64
C LYS A 37 4.51 17.87 13.24
N LEU A 38 5.41 17.81 12.26
CA LEU A 38 6.10 16.60 11.85
C LEU A 38 7.61 16.80 12.10
N ALA A 39 8.23 15.89 12.86
CA ALA A 39 9.66 15.83 13.05
C ALA A 39 10.18 14.63 12.24
N PHE A 40 11.09 14.89 11.31
CA PHE A 40 11.60 13.87 10.40
C PHE A 40 13.00 13.44 10.80
N THR A 41 13.24 12.13 10.82
CA THR A 41 14.58 11.54 10.98
C THR A 41 14.86 10.63 9.79
N GLU A 42 15.92 10.92 9.06
CA GLU A 42 16.32 10.16 7.87
C GLU A 42 17.23 8.99 8.23
N PHE A 43 17.00 7.84 7.56
CA PHE A 43 17.78 6.61 7.66
C PHE A 43 18.28 6.20 6.28
N ASP A 44 19.55 5.83 6.17
CA ASP A 44 20.24 5.49 4.92
C ASP A 44 20.03 4.03 4.46
N PHE A 45 18.92 3.39 4.85
CA PHE A 45 18.66 2.01 4.46
C PHE A 45 18.30 1.90 2.97
N GLY A 46 19.04 1.06 2.27
CA GLY A 46 18.91 0.82 0.84
C GLY A 46 20.18 0.17 0.27
N ALA A 47 20.26 0.14 -1.06
CA ALA A 47 21.38 -0.48 -1.79
C ALA A 47 22.73 0.20 -1.52
N ALA A 48 22.76 1.52 -1.43
CA ALA A 48 24.01 2.26 -1.17
C ALA A 48 24.67 1.84 0.14
N ARG A 49 23.88 1.69 1.21
CA ARG A 49 24.35 1.18 2.49
C ARG A 49 24.80 -0.28 2.36
N TYR A 50 23.98 -1.12 1.76
CA TYR A 50 24.28 -2.54 1.59
C TYR A 50 25.57 -2.78 0.82
N LEU A 51 25.76 -2.09 -0.31
CA LEU A 51 26.98 -2.20 -1.13
C LEU A 51 28.25 -1.72 -0.40
N ARG A 52 28.11 -0.75 0.51
CA ARG A 52 29.21 -0.22 1.31
C ARG A 52 29.55 -1.10 2.52
N THR A 53 28.54 -1.66 3.20
CA THR A 53 28.71 -2.29 4.51
C THR A 53 28.36 -3.78 4.55
N GLY A 54 27.63 -4.30 3.58
CA GLY A 54 27.04 -5.63 3.60
C GLY A 54 25.79 -5.75 4.50
N GLU A 55 25.37 -4.64 5.15
CA GLU A 55 24.22 -4.65 6.07
C GLU A 55 22.96 -4.13 5.37
N THR A 56 21.83 -4.79 5.62
CA THR A 56 20.50 -4.31 5.26
C THR A 56 19.88 -3.50 6.41
N LEU A 57 18.92 -4.07 7.14
CA LEU A 57 18.26 -3.42 8.28
C LEU A 57 18.67 -4.14 9.58
N PRO A 58 19.50 -3.54 10.47
CA PRO A 58 19.89 -4.16 11.74
C PRO A 58 18.74 -4.17 12.75
N ASP A 59 18.80 -5.08 13.74
CA ASP A 59 17.75 -5.19 14.76
C ASP A 59 17.64 -3.93 15.62
N SER A 60 18.75 -3.24 15.85
CA SER A 60 18.77 -1.95 16.56
C SER A 60 17.92 -0.87 15.84
N ALA A 61 17.87 -0.88 14.52
CA ALA A 61 17.02 0.03 13.77
C ALA A 61 15.52 -0.30 13.91
N ILE A 62 15.18 -1.59 14.02
CA ILE A 62 13.80 -2.01 14.33
C ILE A 62 13.37 -1.48 15.71
N ASP A 63 14.24 -1.57 16.72
CA ASP A 63 13.95 -1.04 18.07
C ASP A 63 13.84 0.49 18.07
N GLU A 64 14.59 1.16 17.21
CA GLU A 64 14.47 2.59 17.01
C GLU A 64 13.16 2.95 16.31
N PHE A 65 12.79 2.25 15.26
CA PHE A 65 11.53 2.49 14.53
C PHE A 65 10.29 2.37 15.42
N ARG A 66 10.31 1.49 16.44
CA ARG A 66 9.19 1.36 17.41
C ARG A 66 8.88 2.66 18.15
N LYS A 67 9.80 3.63 18.18
CA LYS A 67 9.64 4.91 18.86
C LYS A 67 8.98 5.98 17.99
N PHE A 68 8.93 5.75 16.68
CA PHE A 68 8.33 6.69 15.72
C PHE A 68 6.82 6.53 15.63
N SER A 69 6.14 7.58 15.21
CA SER A 69 4.70 7.59 14.94
C SER A 69 4.37 6.86 13.65
N ALA A 70 5.26 6.93 12.66
CA ALA A 70 5.15 6.24 11.38
C ALA A 70 6.50 6.18 10.66
N ILE A 71 6.60 5.30 9.65
CA ILE A 71 7.72 5.21 8.71
C ILE A 71 7.20 5.65 7.34
N PHE A 72 7.94 6.53 6.66
CA PHE A 72 7.68 6.91 5.28
C PHE A 72 8.83 6.46 4.41
N LEU A 73 8.53 5.53 3.49
CA LEU A 73 9.49 4.87 2.62
C LEU A 73 9.35 5.37 1.19
N GLY A 74 10.48 5.63 0.52
CA GLY A 74 10.52 5.96 -0.90
C GLY A 74 10.43 4.71 -1.78
N ALA A 75 11.52 4.02 -1.99
CA ALA A 75 11.54 2.76 -2.75
C ALA A 75 12.78 1.92 -2.40
N ILE A 76 12.70 0.61 -2.57
CA ILE A 76 13.81 -0.32 -2.36
C ILE A 76 14.04 -1.13 -3.63
N GLY A 77 15.31 -1.33 -3.98
CA GLY A 77 15.74 -2.17 -5.09
C GLY A 77 16.80 -1.49 -5.98
N HIS A 78 17.85 -2.24 -6.34
CA HIS A 78 18.96 -1.74 -7.16
C HIS A 78 19.51 -2.84 -8.06
N PRO A 79 19.86 -2.55 -9.33
CA PRO A 79 20.34 -3.56 -10.27
C PRO A 79 21.65 -4.25 -9.85
N ASP A 80 22.51 -3.56 -9.09
CA ASP A 80 23.78 -4.10 -8.62
C ASP A 80 23.66 -4.98 -7.36
N VAL A 81 22.46 -5.12 -6.82
CA VAL A 81 22.17 -6.01 -5.68
C VAL A 81 21.38 -7.20 -6.18
N LYS A 82 21.78 -8.41 -5.75
CA LYS A 82 21.08 -9.64 -6.11
C LYS A 82 19.60 -9.55 -5.68
N PRO A 83 18.65 -9.87 -6.58
CA PRO A 83 17.23 -9.85 -6.27
C PRO A 83 16.88 -10.59 -4.98
N GLY A 84 15.99 -10.04 -4.19
CA GLY A 84 15.51 -10.58 -2.92
C GLY A 84 16.32 -10.16 -1.70
N ILE A 85 17.56 -9.69 -1.83
CA ILE A 85 18.39 -9.31 -0.66
C ILE A 85 17.80 -8.07 0.05
N LEU A 86 17.54 -7.02 -0.69
CA LEU A 86 17.02 -5.76 -0.11
C LEU A 86 15.56 -5.92 0.29
N GLU A 87 14.76 -6.55 -0.54
CA GLU A 87 13.34 -6.81 -0.27
C GLU A 87 13.17 -7.63 1.01
N THR A 88 13.91 -8.72 1.13
CA THR A 88 13.87 -9.57 2.33
C THR A 88 14.50 -8.89 3.54
N GLY A 89 15.67 -8.28 3.35
CA GLY A 89 16.49 -7.74 4.44
C GLY A 89 15.99 -6.39 4.97
N ILE A 90 15.15 -5.65 4.23
CA ILE A 90 14.61 -4.36 4.67
C ILE A 90 13.08 -4.44 4.77
N LEU A 91 12.36 -4.65 3.66
CA LEU A 91 10.90 -4.56 3.64
C LEU A 91 10.24 -5.68 4.43
N LEU A 92 10.54 -6.94 4.12
CA LEU A 92 9.94 -8.08 4.82
C LEU A 92 10.42 -8.13 6.28
N LYS A 93 11.70 -7.83 6.54
CA LYS A 93 12.20 -7.76 7.91
C LYS A 93 11.43 -6.73 8.74
N ALA A 94 11.22 -5.51 8.22
CA ALA A 94 10.43 -4.49 8.90
C ALA A 94 8.98 -4.95 9.14
N ARG A 95 8.31 -5.50 8.11
CA ARG A 95 6.93 -6.00 8.22
C ARG A 95 6.75 -7.03 9.33
N PHE A 96 7.63 -8.03 9.38
CA PHE A 96 7.57 -9.08 10.39
C PHE A 96 7.95 -8.56 11.78
N ALA A 97 9.07 -7.84 11.90
CA ALA A 97 9.59 -7.39 13.19
C ALA A 97 8.72 -6.31 13.86
N LEU A 98 8.02 -5.47 13.05
CA LEU A 98 7.08 -4.46 13.53
C LEU A 98 5.63 -4.95 13.54
N ASP A 99 5.40 -6.23 13.22
CA ASP A 99 4.09 -6.87 13.13
C ASP A 99 3.07 -6.06 12.30
N GLN A 100 3.51 -5.59 11.13
CA GLN A 100 2.69 -4.82 10.19
C GLN A 100 1.81 -5.79 9.38
N TYR A 101 0.82 -6.38 10.03
CA TYR A 101 0.07 -7.52 9.52
C TYR A 101 -1.01 -7.20 8.47
N ILE A 102 -1.23 -5.92 8.20
CA ILE A 102 -2.12 -5.45 7.14
C ILE A 102 -1.30 -4.77 6.06
N ASN A 103 -1.51 -5.13 4.80
CA ASN A 103 -1.09 -4.34 3.67
C ASN A 103 -2.33 -3.70 3.04
N LEU A 104 -2.49 -2.40 3.25
CA LEU A 104 -3.65 -1.61 2.80
C LEU A 104 -3.36 -1.03 1.43
N ARG A 105 -4.15 -1.37 0.43
CA ARG A 105 -3.97 -1.00 -0.98
C ARG A 105 -5.25 -0.36 -1.56
N PRO A 106 -5.43 0.97 -1.47
CA PRO A 106 -6.51 1.64 -2.17
C PRO A 106 -6.36 1.52 -3.69
N VAL A 107 -7.48 1.26 -4.38
CA VAL A 107 -7.59 1.26 -5.83
C VAL A 107 -8.61 2.33 -6.20
N LYS A 108 -8.12 3.49 -6.62
CA LYS A 108 -8.96 4.66 -6.86
C LYS A 108 -8.51 5.42 -8.09
N LEU A 109 -9.38 5.47 -9.10
CA LEU A 109 -9.14 6.26 -10.30
C LEU A 109 -9.44 7.74 -10.00
N TYR A 110 -8.47 8.61 -10.28
CA TYR A 110 -8.66 10.05 -10.14
C TYR A 110 -9.27 10.66 -11.41
N PRO A 111 -9.93 11.83 -11.31
CA PRO A 111 -10.46 12.54 -12.48
C PRO A 111 -9.37 12.81 -13.53
N ASN A 112 -9.69 12.67 -14.81
CA ASN A 112 -8.81 12.81 -15.96
C ASN A 112 -7.60 11.86 -16.02
N VAL A 113 -7.56 10.85 -15.13
CA VAL A 113 -6.58 9.77 -15.24
C VAL A 113 -7.14 8.70 -16.17
N GLU A 114 -6.33 8.29 -17.14
CA GLU A 114 -6.69 7.22 -18.05
C GLU A 114 -6.67 5.86 -17.36
N THR A 115 -7.66 5.03 -17.63
CA THR A 115 -7.71 3.61 -17.26
C THR A 115 -7.69 2.77 -18.53
N PRO A 116 -7.07 1.57 -18.52
CA PRO A 116 -7.16 0.63 -19.64
C PRO A 116 -8.56 0.01 -19.80
N LEU A 117 -9.48 0.27 -18.88
CA LEU A 117 -10.83 -0.29 -18.91
C LEU A 117 -11.74 0.54 -19.81
N LYS A 118 -12.42 -0.14 -20.74
CA LYS A 118 -13.37 0.50 -21.62
C LYS A 118 -14.62 0.95 -20.84
N ASP A 119 -15.08 2.17 -21.11
CA ASP A 119 -16.31 2.76 -20.56
C ASP A 119 -16.34 2.81 -19.01
N LYS A 120 -15.17 2.95 -18.37
CA LYS A 120 -15.03 3.10 -16.92
C LYS A 120 -14.40 4.45 -16.56
N GLY A 121 -14.85 5.04 -15.47
CA GLY A 121 -14.38 6.31 -14.91
C GLY A 121 -14.18 6.25 -13.38
N PRO A 122 -13.88 7.40 -12.77
CA PRO A 122 -13.65 7.49 -11.32
C PRO A 122 -14.81 6.99 -10.45
N GLU A 123 -16.02 7.05 -10.95
CA GLU A 123 -17.24 6.57 -10.29
C GLU A 123 -17.32 5.04 -10.22
N HIS A 124 -16.59 4.34 -11.11
CA HIS A 124 -16.56 2.89 -11.18
C HIS A 124 -15.40 2.26 -10.40
N ILE A 125 -14.28 2.99 -10.22
CA ILE A 125 -13.05 2.45 -9.65
C ILE A 125 -12.74 3.20 -8.35
N ASP A 126 -13.32 2.71 -7.24
CA ASP A 126 -13.09 3.22 -5.88
C ASP A 126 -13.35 2.07 -4.90
N PHE A 127 -12.33 1.26 -4.65
CA PHE A 127 -12.35 0.18 -3.69
C PHE A 127 -10.99 0.04 -3.00
N VAL A 128 -10.90 -0.82 -1.98
CA VAL A 128 -9.65 -1.06 -1.27
C VAL A 128 -9.41 -2.57 -1.11
N VAL A 129 -8.18 -2.98 -1.33
CA VAL A 129 -7.74 -4.34 -1.04
C VAL A 129 -6.99 -4.35 0.29
N ILE A 130 -7.41 -5.23 1.19
CA ILE A 130 -6.73 -5.54 2.44
C ILE A 130 -6.05 -6.89 2.24
N ARG A 131 -4.75 -6.83 2.08
CA ARG A 131 -3.86 -7.98 1.95
C ARG A 131 -3.32 -8.34 3.33
N GLU A 132 -3.47 -9.58 3.76
CA GLU A 132 -2.72 -10.08 4.90
C GLU A 132 -1.20 -10.01 4.59
N ASN A 133 -0.37 -9.68 5.56
CA ASN A 133 0.99 -9.22 5.28
C ASN A 133 2.10 -9.99 6.04
N THR A 134 1.76 -10.95 6.88
CA THR A 134 2.73 -11.68 7.74
C THR A 134 2.62 -13.21 7.65
N GLY A 135 1.65 -13.73 6.91
CA GLY A 135 1.43 -15.15 6.71
C GLY A 135 1.70 -15.64 5.29
N GLY A 136 1.15 -16.79 4.98
CA GLY A 136 1.19 -17.40 3.65
C GLY A 136 2.54 -17.99 3.29
N ILE A 137 2.89 -17.89 2.03
CA ILE A 137 4.18 -18.38 1.52
C ILE A 137 5.37 -17.48 1.92
N TYR A 138 5.10 -16.24 2.32
CA TYR A 138 6.11 -15.27 2.74
C TYR A 138 6.74 -15.60 4.09
N THR A 139 6.18 -16.56 4.83
CA THR A 139 6.79 -17.07 6.08
C THR A 139 8.09 -17.83 5.86
N GLY A 140 8.44 -18.15 4.60
CA GLY A 140 9.69 -18.81 4.26
C GLY A 140 9.73 -20.31 4.56
N HIS A 141 8.60 -20.93 4.93
CA HIS A 141 8.54 -22.38 5.16
C HIS A 141 8.65 -23.15 3.85
N GLY A 142 9.65 -24.00 3.76
CA GLY A 142 9.89 -24.80 2.58
C GLY A 142 11.33 -25.28 2.51
N GLY A 143 11.70 -25.87 1.39
CA GLY A 143 13.06 -26.36 1.16
C GLY A 143 13.22 -27.00 -0.19
N ALA A 144 14.48 -27.34 -0.51
CA ALA A 144 14.81 -28.08 -1.72
C ALA A 144 15.74 -29.25 -1.41
N THR A 145 15.58 -30.33 -2.16
CA THR A 145 16.46 -31.52 -2.09
C THR A 145 16.94 -31.89 -3.50
N ARG A 146 18.11 -32.53 -3.60
CA ARG A 146 18.75 -32.92 -4.87
C ARG A 146 18.98 -31.75 -5.83
N VAL A 147 19.30 -30.58 -5.28
CA VAL A 147 19.48 -29.32 -6.02
C VAL A 147 20.51 -29.50 -7.13
N GLY A 148 20.18 -29.00 -8.35
CA GLY A 148 21.03 -29.09 -9.53
C GLY A 148 20.98 -30.42 -10.26
N THR A 149 20.09 -31.32 -9.91
CA THR A 149 19.85 -32.59 -10.62
C THR A 149 18.49 -32.63 -11.31
N THR A 150 18.28 -33.58 -12.22
CA THR A 150 16.97 -33.82 -12.86
C THR A 150 15.90 -34.33 -11.89
N GLU A 151 16.30 -34.71 -10.69
CA GLU A 151 15.42 -35.23 -9.63
C GLU A 151 15.25 -34.18 -8.49
N GLU A 152 15.54 -32.94 -8.75
CA GLU A 152 15.36 -31.85 -7.80
C GLU A 152 13.91 -31.71 -7.38
N ILE A 153 13.70 -31.59 -6.07
CA ILE A 153 12.38 -31.35 -5.47
C ILE A 153 12.46 -30.04 -4.68
N ALA A 154 11.58 -29.09 -4.98
CA ALA A 154 11.40 -27.86 -4.22
C ALA A 154 10.00 -27.77 -3.63
N THR A 155 9.90 -27.31 -2.39
CA THR A 155 8.64 -27.12 -1.66
C THR A 155 8.56 -25.70 -1.11
N GLN A 156 7.36 -25.12 -1.14
CA GLN A 156 7.03 -23.87 -0.48
C GLN A 156 5.66 -24.03 0.18
N LEU A 157 5.57 -23.79 1.48
CA LEU A 157 4.34 -23.99 2.24
C LEU A 157 3.61 -22.66 2.48
N MET A 158 2.31 -22.67 2.26
CA MET A 158 1.41 -21.61 2.71
C MET A 158 0.99 -21.89 4.15
N VAL A 159 1.33 -20.99 5.07
CA VAL A 159 1.09 -21.17 6.52
C VAL A 159 0.21 -20.05 7.04
N TYR A 160 -0.95 -20.41 7.62
CA TYR A 160 -1.87 -19.51 8.31
C TYR A 160 -2.34 -20.11 9.62
N ASP A 161 -2.29 -19.33 10.69
CA ASP A 161 -2.98 -19.61 11.93
C ASP A 161 -4.26 -18.77 12.07
N ARG A 162 -5.16 -19.18 12.95
CA ARG A 162 -6.46 -18.52 13.14
C ARG A 162 -6.31 -17.08 13.61
N ARG A 163 -5.34 -16.78 14.48
CA ARG A 163 -5.11 -15.43 15.02
C ARG A 163 -4.73 -14.45 13.92
N THR A 164 -3.83 -14.87 13.04
CA THR A 164 -3.38 -14.05 11.88
C THR A 164 -4.55 -13.73 10.96
N VAL A 165 -5.39 -14.73 10.67
CA VAL A 165 -6.58 -14.56 9.83
C VAL A 165 -7.60 -13.63 10.52
N ASP A 166 -7.93 -13.88 11.78
CA ASP A 166 -8.95 -13.13 12.51
C ASP A 166 -8.60 -11.64 12.64
N ARG A 167 -7.34 -11.29 12.93
CA ARG A 167 -6.94 -9.88 13.06
C ARG A 167 -7.00 -9.13 11.73
N CYS A 168 -6.67 -9.81 10.62
CA CYS A 168 -6.81 -9.24 9.29
C CYS A 168 -8.28 -9.03 8.92
N LEU A 169 -9.12 -10.02 9.14
CA LEU A 169 -10.57 -9.93 8.90
C LEU A 169 -11.21 -8.83 9.76
N LYS A 170 -10.87 -8.74 11.04
CA LYS A 170 -11.37 -7.69 11.94
C LYS A 170 -11.06 -6.30 11.38
N TYR A 171 -9.82 -6.07 10.95
CA TYR A 171 -9.45 -4.79 10.32
C TYR A 171 -10.31 -4.50 9.08
N ALA A 172 -10.55 -5.52 8.25
CA ALA A 172 -11.35 -5.37 7.02
C ALA A 172 -12.82 -5.02 7.33
N PHE A 173 -13.45 -5.70 8.30
CA PHE A 173 -14.82 -5.40 8.72
C PHE A 173 -14.94 -4.00 9.34
N GLU A 174 -13.99 -3.59 10.19
CA GLU A 174 -13.98 -2.25 10.77
C GLU A 174 -13.78 -1.16 9.71
N LEU A 175 -12.91 -1.39 8.71
CA LEU A 175 -12.76 -0.46 7.60
C LEU A 175 -14.06 -0.37 6.77
N LYS A 176 -14.73 -1.50 6.54
CA LYS A 176 -16.03 -1.52 5.85
C LYS A 176 -17.08 -0.69 6.58
N LYS A 177 -17.17 -0.79 7.89
CA LYS A 177 -18.06 0.06 8.70
C LYS A 177 -17.74 1.55 8.56
N LYS A 178 -16.44 1.90 8.62
CA LYS A 178 -15.99 3.29 8.46
C LYS A 178 -16.35 3.83 7.07
N ARG A 179 -16.17 3.03 6.01
CA ARG A 179 -16.53 3.44 4.65
C ARG A 179 -18.04 3.63 4.49
N ASN A 180 -18.86 2.72 5.03
CA ASN A 180 -20.32 2.84 5.02
C ASN A 180 -20.80 4.12 5.74
N ALA A 181 -20.16 4.47 6.86
CA ALA A 181 -20.49 5.70 7.60
C ALA A 181 -20.05 6.99 6.87
N LYS A 182 -19.00 6.90 6.05
CA LYS A 182 -18.47 8.05 5.29
C LYS A 182 -19.36 8.39 4.09
N ASP A 183 -19.87 7.40 3.37
CA ASP A 183 -20.69 7.60 2.17
C ASP A 183 -21.67 6.43 1.99
N PRO A 184 -22.99 6.69 1.94
CA PRO A 184 -24.03 5.66 1.77
C PRO A 184 -23.85 4.77 0.55
N LYS A 185 -23.18 5.24 -0.51
CA LYS A 185 -22.90 4.43 -1.73
C LYS A 185 -22.15 3.14 -1.42
N TYR A 186 -21.32 3.14 -0.35
CA TYR A 186 -20.58 1.94 0.03
C TYR A 186 -21.44 0.93 0.78
N ALA A 187 -22.52 1.34 1.47
CA ALA A 187 -23.36 0.45 2.25
C ALA A 187 -24.05 -0.63 1.39
N GLU A 188 -24.29 -0.34 0.13
CA GLU A 188 -24.90 -1.29 -0.80
C GLU A 188 -23.95 -2.38 -1.30
N LYS A 189 -22.65 -2.13 -1.24
CA LYS A 189 -21.60 -3.04 -1.72
C LYS A 189 -21.20 -4.01 -0.60
N PRO A 190 -20.86 -5.28 -0.92
CA PRO A 190 -20.38 -6.22 0.08
C PRO A 190 -18.95 -5.93 0.53
N ILE A 191 -18.56 -6.49 1.68
CA ILE A 191 -17.17 -6.86 1.93
C ILE A 191 -16.95 -8.22 1.26
N THR A 192 -15.87 -8.34 0.47
CA THR A 192 -15.61 -9.53 -0.35
C THR A 192 -14.35 -10.25 0.12
N LEU A 193 -14.47 -11.50 0.54
CA LEU A 193 -13.30 -12.37 0.72
C LEU A 193 -12.87 -12.91 -0.64
N ILE A 194 -11.62 -12.66 -1.00
CA ILE A 194 -11.00 -13.21 -2.22
C ILE A 194 -10.01 -14.30 -1.82
N HIS A 195 -10.24 -15.53 -2.30
CA HIS A 195 -9.38 -16.67 -2.00
C HIS A 195 -9.53 -17.78 -3.06
N LYS A 196 -8.88 -18.94 -2.88
CA LYS A 196 -9.01 -20.11 -3.77
C LYS A 196 -9.38 -21.37 -2.98
N ARG A 197 -10.48 -21.32 -2.20
CA ARG A 197 -10.91 -22.38 -1.27
C ARG A 197 -11.09 -23.75 -1.94
N ASN A 198 -11.54 -23.78 -3.19
CA ASN A 198 -11.76 -25.03 -3.92
C ASN A 198 -10.46 -25.81 -4.22
N VAL A 199 -9.30 -25.17 -4.13
CA VAL A 199 -7.96 -25.77 -4.31
C VAL A 199 -7.18 -25.78 -3.00
N LEU A 200 -7.16 -24.63 -2.30
CA LEU A 200 -6.49 -24.48 -1.01
C LEU A 200 -7.44 -24.91 0.12
N THR A 201 -7.72 -26.22 0.17
CA THR A 201 -8.79 -26.78 1.00
C THR A 201 -8.58 -26.66 2.50
N HIS A 202 -7.35 -26.44 2.96
CA HIS A 202 -7.05 -26.19 4.38
C HIS A 202 -6.97 -24.70 4.70
N CYS A 203 -6.02 -23.98 4.10
CA CYS A 203 -5.86 -22.54 4.36
C CYS A 203 -7.08 -21.75 3.89
N GLY A 204 -7.61 -22.05 2.70
CA GLY A 204 -8.80 -21.35 2.18
C GLY A 204 -10.07 -21.64 2.98
N ASP A 205 -10.20 -22.85 3.55
CA ASP A 205 -11.31 -23.17 4.43
C ASP A 205 -11.20 -22.44 5.77
N LEU A 206 -9.99 -22.35 6.33
CA LEU A 206 -9.73 -21.54 7.54
C LEU A 206 -10.18 -20.09 7.35
N TRP A 207 -9.75 -19.45 6.23
CA TRP A 207 -10.14 -18.09 5.90
C TRP A 207 -11.64 -17.91 5.72
N TYR A 208 -12.28 -18.83 4.98
CA TYR A 208 -13.71 -18.75 4.71
C TYR A 208 -14.56 -18.91 5.99
N ARG A 209 -14.24 -19.91 6.82
CA ARG A 209 -14.97 -20.13 8.09
C ARG A 209 -14.78 -18.94 9.05
N ALA A 210 -13.55 -18.42 9.18
CA ALA A 210 -13.28 -17.25 9.99
C ALA A 210 -14.05 -16.02 9.52
N PHE A 211 -14.13 -15.80 8.20
CA PHE A 211 -14.87 -14.69 7.59
C PHE A 211 -16.38 -14.80 7.86
N GLU A 212 -16.97 -15.97 7.66
CA GLU A 212 -18.40 -16.18 7.90
C GLU A 212 -18.76 -16.14 9.40
N GLU A 213 -17.94 -16.73 10.26
CA GLU A 213 -18.15 -16.69 11.70
C GLU A 213 -18.10 -15.25 12.24
N MET A 214 -17.05 -14.50 11.89
CA MET A 214 -16.88 -13.11 12.33
C MET A 214 -18.00 -12.22 11.76
N GLY A 215 -18.28 -12.34 10.46
CA GLY A 215 -19.31 -11.56 9.80
C GLY A 215 -20.70 -11.80 10.38
N SER A 216 -21.08 -13.07 10.63
CA SER A 216 -22.41 -13.38 11.17
C SER A 216 -22.57 -13.02 12.65
N GLN A 217 -21.50 -13.13 13.45
CA GLN A 217 -21.58 -12.93 14.90
C GLN A 217 -21.30 -11.48 15.32
N GLN A 218 -20.38 -10.78 14.65
CA GLN A 218 -19.90 -9.46 15.06
C GLN A 218 -20.33 -8.33 14.12
N TYR A 219 -20.64 -8.64 12.85
CA TYR A 219 -20.99 -7.66 11.82
C TYR A 219 -22.18 -8.12 10.96
N PRO A 220 -23.30 -8.55 11.59
CA PRO A 220 -24.45 -9.11 10.86
C PRO A 220 -25.11 -8.13 9.89
N GLU A 221 -24.91 -6.81 10.10
CA GLU A 221 -25.43 -5.75 9.26
C GLU A 221 -24.67 -5.59 7.94
N LEU A 222 -23.45 -6.13 7.83
CA LEU A 222 -22.63 -5.98 6.64
C LEU A 222 -22.91 -7.09 5.62
N LYS A 223 -23.17 -6.68 4.37
CA LYS A 223 -23.27 -7.62 3.24
C LYS A 223 -21.93 -8.27 3.01
N ARG A 224 -21.89 -9.58 2.84
CA ARG A 224 -20.68 -10.37 2.59
C ARG A 224 -20.76 -11.06 1.25
N ASP A 225 -19.61 -11.21 0.60
CA ASP A 225 -19.46 -11.96 -0.63
C ASP A 225 -18.15 -12.74 -0.63
N TYR A 226 -18.08 -13.77 -1.46
CA TYR A 226 -16.89 -14.59 -1.66
C TYR A 226 -16.59 -14.74 -3.15
N ASN A 227 -15.36 -14.46 -3.55
CA ASN A 227 -14.91 -14.66 -4.92
C ASN A 227 -13.65 -15.53 -4.97
N HIS A 228 -13.59 -16.46 -5.91
CA HIS A 228 -12.32 -17.07 -6.28
C HIS A 228 -11.41 -16.02 -6.90
N VAL A 229 -10.10 -16.07 -6.61
CA VAL A 229 -9.13 -15.06 -7.03
C VAL A 229 -9.09 -14.86 -8.55
N ASP A 230 -9.21 -15.92 -9.32
CA ASP A 230 -9.31 -15.88 -10.78
C ASP A 230 -10.58 -15.16 -11.26
N ALA A 231 -11.71 -15.40 -10.64
CA ALA A 231 -12.96 -14.68 -10.92
C ALA A 231 -12.86 -13.22 -10.50
N ALA A 232 -12.27 -12.92 -9.33
CA ALA A 232 -12.06 -11.55 -8.87
C ALA A 232 -11.24 -10.73 -9.88
N ASN A 233 -10.17 -11.32 -10.46
CA ASN A 233 -9.39 -10.65 -11.51
C ASN A 233 -10.25 -10.30 -12.74
N MET A 234 -11.14 -11.18 -13.16
CA MET A 234 -12.07 -10.91 -14.25
C MET A 234 -13.03 -9.75 -13.91
N TRP A 235 -13.52 -9.73 -12.65
CA TRP A 235 -14.45 -8.70 -12.20
C TRP A 235 -13.77 -7.35 -11.95
N PHE A 236 -12.51 -7.31 -11.54
CA PHE A 236 -11.74 -6.06 -11.47
C PHE A 236 -11.63 -5.38 -12.83
N VAL A 237 -11.56 -6.17 -13.91
CA VAL A 237 -11.51 -5.64 -15.27
C VAL A 237 -12.91 -5.28 -15.79
N LYS A 238 -13.92 -6.11 -15.54
CA LYS A 238 -15.24 -5.96 -16.14
C LYS A 238 -16.18 -5.06 -15.32
N ASN A 239 -16.22 -5.26 -14.02
CA ASN A 239 -17.16 -4.65 -13.10
C ASN A 239 -16.46 -4.22 -11.79
N PRO A 240 -15.42 -3.36 -11.82
CA PRO A 240 -14.69 -2.92 -10.63
C PRO A 240 -15.62 -2.24 -9.61
N GLU A 241 -16.71 -1.64 -10.05
CA GLU A 241 -17.73 -1.00 -9.24
C GLU A 241 -18.47 -1.94 -8.27
N TRP A 242 -18.37 -3.26 -8.44
CA TRP A 242 -18.97 -4.22 -7.52
C TRP A 242 -18.21 -4.33 -6.20
N PHE A 243 -16.92 -3.93 -6.19
CA PHE A 243 -16.07 -4.00 -5.00
C PHE A 243 -16.13 -2.71 -4.17
N ASP A 244 -15.96 -2.87 -2.86
CA ASP A 244 -15.71 -1.80 -1.92
C ASP A 244 -14.53 -2.14 -1.02
N VAL A 245 -14.66 -3.13 -0.13
CA VAL A 245 -13.57 -3.69 0.65
C VAL A 245 -13.38 -5.13 0.25
N ALA A 246 -12.23 -5.42 -0.37
CA ALA A 246 -11.78 -6.78 -0.66
C ALA A 246 -10.72 -7.18 0.36
N VAL A 247 -10.86 -8.36 0.98
CA VAL A 247 -9.87 -8.92 1.90
C VAL A 247 -9.33 -10.23 1.35
N THR A 248 -8.02 -10.44 1.45
CA THR A 248 -7.37 -11.62 0.86
C THR A 248 -6.08 -11.99 1.60
N GLU A 249 -5.64 -13.21 1.36
CA GLU A 249 -4.35 -13.71 1.82
C GLU A 249 -3.17 -13.01 1.13
N ASN A 250 -1.97 -13.25 1.62
CA ASN A 250 -0.77 -12.49 1.27
C ASN A 250 -0.40 -12.56 -0.23
N LEU A 251 -0.25 -13.76 -0.80
CA LEU A 251 0.17 -13.91 -2.20
C LEU A 251 -0.88 -13.39 -3.19
N PHE A 252 -2.14 -13.75 -2.98
CA PHE A 252 -3.20 -13.26 -3.87
C PHE A 252 -3.33 -11.75 -3.79
N GLY A 253 -3.19 -11.19 -2.57
CA GLY A 253 -3.18 -9.74 -2.36
C GLY A 253 -2.06 -9.05 -3.12
N ASP A 254 -0.86 -9.65 -3.18
CA ASP A 254 0.25 -9.13 -3.97
C ASP A 254 -0.10 -9.04 -5.46
N ILE A 255 -0.61 -10.14 -6.00
CA ILE A 255 -0.92 -10.26 -7.43
C ILE A 255 -2.08 -9.35 -7.86
N ILE A 256 -3.20 -9.37 -7.11
CA ILE A 256 -4.40 -8.63 -7.54
C ILE A 256 -4.26 -7.11 -7.34
N THR A 257 -3.38 -6.66 -6.43
CA THR A 257 -3.17 -5.22 -6.23
C THR A 257 -2.34 -4.58 -7.35
N ASP A 258 -1.51 -5.35 -8.05
CA ASP A 258 -0.84 -4.87 -9.25
C ASP A 258 -1.82 -4.67 -10.41
N LEU A 259 -2.79 -5.59 -10.56
CA LEU A 259 -3.91 -5.36 -11.46
C LEU A 259 -4.71 -4.13 -11.04
N GLY A 260 -4.99 -3.98 -9.72
CA GLY A 260 -5.62 -2.80 -9.16
C GLY A 260 -4.88 -1.50 -9.50
N ALA A 261 -3.55 -1.50 -9.37
CA ALA A 261 -2.71 -0.38 -9.74
C ALA A 261 -2.84 -0.01 -11.22
N MET A 262 -2.88 -0.99 -12.11
CA MET A 262 -3.03 -0.75 -13.55
C MET A 262 -4.38 -0.14 -13.90
N ILE A 263 -5.48 -0.65 -13.31
CA ILE A 263 -6.82 -0.12 -13.63
C ILE A 263 -7.09 1.27 -13.05
N GLN A 264 -6.37 1.69 -12.02
CA GLN A 264 -6.48 3.05 -11.45
C GLN A 264 -5.57 4.10 -12.10
N GLY A 265 -4.85 3.75 -13.18
CA GLY A 265 -3.99 4.69 -13.91
C GLY A 265 -2.49 4.41 -13.80
N GLY A 266 -2.11 3.26 -13.27
CA GLY A 266 -0.73 2.77 -13.22
C GLY A 266 -0.03 2.95 -11.87
N MET A 267 1.18 2.42 -11.78
CA MET A 267 1.99 2.41 -10.55
C MET A 267 2.32 3.81 -9.99
N GLY A 268 2.36 4.84 -10.85
CA GLY A 268 2.66 6.22 -10.45
C GLY A 268 1.60 6.90 -9.56
N VAL A 269 0.43 6.27 -9.40
CA VAL A 269 -0.64 6.75 -8.51
C VAL A 269 -1.01 5.74 -7.42
N ALA A 270 -0.35 4.59 -7.39
CA ALA A 270 -0.65 3.50 -6.48
C ALA A 270 0.18 3.60 -5.20
N ALA A 271 -0.49 3.75 -4.07
CA ALA A 271 0.10 3.81 -2.74
C ALA A 271 -0.26 2.60 -1.90
N GLY A 272 0.54 2.31 -0.88
CA GLY A 272 0.28 1.26 0.08
C GLY A 272 0.69 1.63 1.51
N GLY A 273 0.04 0.99 2.46
CA GLY A 273 0.42 1.07 3.87
C GLY A 273 0.61 -0.33 4.45
N ASN A 274 1.75 -0.57 5.07
CA ASN A 274 1.99 -1.73 5.91
C ASN A 274 1.59 -1.35 7.32
N ILE A 275 0.43 -1.81 7.77
CA ILE A 275 -0.25 -1.29 8.95
C ILE A 275 -0.13 -2.25 10.13
N ASN A 276 0.31 -1.73 11.25
CA ASN A 276 0.05 -2.26 12.57
C ASN A 276 -0.86 -1.27 13.30
N PRO A 277 -2.15 -1.59 13.53
CA PRO A 277 -3.08 -0.66 14.20
C PRO A 277 -2.67 -0.29 15.63
N GLU A 278 -1.83 -1.12 16.27
CA GLU A 278 -1.39 -0.97 17.67
C GLU A 278 0.09 -0.58 17.77
N GLY A 279 0.78 -0.43 16.63
CA GLY A 279 2.20 -0.15 16.56
C GLY A 279 2.57 0.79 15.42
N VAL A 280 3.86 0.84 15.08
CA VAL A 280 4.34 1.67 14.00
C VAL A 280 3.98 1.09 12.63
N SER A 281 3.39 1.91 11.77
CA SER A 281 3.03 1.57 10.41
C SER A 281 3.99 2.21 9.41
N MET A 282 4.13 1.61 8.20
CA MET A 282 4.99 2.09 7.14
C MET A 282 4.16 2.38 5.89
N PHE A 283 4.42 3.52 5.25
CA PHE A 283 3.70 4.00 4.07
C PHE A 283 4.66 4.18 2.91
N GLU A 284 4.27 3.72 1.73
CA GLU A 284 5.14 3.66 0.55
C GLU A 284 4.37 3.78 -0.77
N PRO A 285 4.96 4.37 -1.82
CA PRO A 285 4.51 4.10 -3.18
C PRO A 285 4.81 2.64 -3.56
N ILE A 286 3.92 1.97 -4.29
CA ILE A 286 4.13 0.56 -4.66
C ILE A 286 4.91 0.35 -5.95
N GLY A 287 5.32 1.40 -6.61
CA GLY A 287 5.90 1.37 -7.97
C GLY A 287 7.38 0.98 -8.07
N GLY A 288 8.03 0.51 -7.01
CA GLY A 288 9.45 0.14 -7.00
C GLY A 288 10.41 1.31 -7.28
N SER A 289 11.72 1.01 -7.35
CA SER A 289 12.79 2.03 -7.42
C SER A 289 13.02 2.64 -8.80
N ALA A 290 12.52 2.02 -9.87
CA ALA A 290 12.63 2.49 -11.26
C ALA A 290 14.01 3.11 -11.64
N PRO A 291 15.14 2.36 -11.53
CA PRO A 291 16.49 2.91 -11.55
C PRO A 291 16.83 3.71 -12.82
N LYS A 292 16.20 3.34 -13.95
CA LYS A 292 16.40 4.02 -15.25
C LYS A 292 15.96 5.49 -15.26
N TYR A 293 15.18 5.92 -14.29
CA TYR A 293 14.67 7.29 -14.19
C TYR A 293 15.33 8.12 -13.08
N THR A 294 16.27 7.53 -12.34
CA THR A 294 16.94 8.19 -11.21
C THR A 294 17.57 9.53 -11.62
N GLY A 295 17.25 10.60 -10.90
CA GLY A 295 17.77 11.94 -11.12
C GLY A 295 17.19 12.69 -12.31
N LEU A 296 16.30 12.08 -13.10
CA LEU A 296 15.75 12.71 -14.31
C LEU A 296 14.57 13.65 -14.04
N GLN A 297 13.99 13.64 -12.85
CA GLN A 297 12.82 14.47 -12.45
C GLN A 297 11.61 14.28 -13.38
N VAL A 298 11.40 13.05 -13.85
CA VAL A 298 10.31 12.70 -14.80
C VAL A 298 9.28 11.72 -14.23
N VAL A 299 9.52 11.20 -13.02
CA VAL A 299 8.62 10.22 -12.40
C VAL A 299 7.43 10.90 -11.72
N ASN A 300 6.31 10.20 -11.71
CA ASN A 300 5.09 10.69 -11.07
C ASN A 300 5.18 10.52 -9.54
N PRO A 301 5.15 11.60 -8.73
CA PRO A 301 5.26 11.52 -7.29
C PRO A 301 3.91 11.27 -6.59
N LEU A 302 2.78 11.21 -7.33
CA LEU A 302 1.45 11.11 -6.72
C LEU A 302 1.28 9.84 -5.86
N ALA A 303 1.95 8.74 -6.21
CA ALA A 303 1.93 7.53 -5.38
C ALA A 303 2.54 7.77 -3.99
N ALA A 304 3.69 8.45 -3.90
CA ALA A 304 4.31 8.80 -2.62
C ALA A 304 3.47 9.84 -1.85
N ILE A 305 2.89 10.81 -2.55
CA ILE A 305 1.98 11.80 -1.94
C ILE A 305 0.70 11.11 -1.41
N ALA A 306 0.15 10.12 -2.14
CA ALA A 306 -0.98 9.33 -1.67
C ALA A 306 -0.61 8.45 -0.47
N ALA A 307 0.61 7.90 -0.42
CA ALA A 307 1.13 7.20 0.76
C ALA A 307 1.25 8.15 1.97
N ALA A 308 1.72 9.37 1.76
CA ALA A 308 1.73 10.43 2.78
C ALA A 308 0.31 10.78 3.26
N GLN A 309 -0.67 10.84 2.36
CA GLN A 309 -2.08 11.03 2.71
C GLN A 309 -2.61 9.89 3.59
N MET A 310 -2.30 8.62 3.24
CA MET A 310 -2.66 7.45 4.06
C MET A 310 -2.01 7.51 5.45
N MET A 311 -0.77 7.97 5.54
CA MET A 311 -0.07 8.17 6.81
C MET A 311 -0.80 9.20 7.68
N LEU A 312 -1.21 10.35 7.13
CA LEU A 312 -2.00 11.35 7.87
C LEU A 312 -3.33 10.78 8.37
N GLU A 313 -4.01 9.98 7.57
CA GLU A 313 -5.25 9.30 7.99
C GLU A 313 -5.02 8.35 9.17
N GLN A 314 -3.96 7.55 9.12
CA GLN A 314 -3.57 6.63 10.19
C GLN A 314 -3.16 7.38 11.48
N LEU A 315 -2.51 8.53 11.37
CA LEU A 315 -2.15 9.38 12.50
C LEU A 315 -3.35 10.11 13.10
N GLY A 316 -4.53 10.02 12.49
CA GLY A 316 -5.76 10.68 12.94
C GLY A 316 -5.93 12.11 12.44
N GLU A 317 -5.05 12.61 11.58
CA GLU A 317 -5.12 13.92 10.95
C GLU A 317 -6.05 13.88 9.71
N THR A 318 -7.29 13.45 9.93
CA THR A 318 -8.25 13.13 8.85
C THR A 318 -8.63 14.32 7.97
N LYS A 319 -8.64 15.55 8.54
CA LYS A 319 -8.89 16.76 7.75
C LYS A 319 -7.73 17.07 6.81
N ALA A 320 -6.51 16.93 7.29
CA ALA A 320 -5.30 17.11 6.50
C ALA A 320 -5.22 16.04 5.40
N ALA A 321 -5.50 14.77 5.74
CA ALA A 321 -5.57 13.67 4.77
C ALA A 321 -6.60 13.94 3.66
N ALA A 322 -7.80 14.40 4.01
CA ALA A 322 -8.83 14.76 3.05
C ALA A 322 -8.42 15.92 2.12
N ALA A 323 -7.74 16.94 2.66
CA ALA A 323 -7.22 18.06 1.89
C ALA A 323 -6.14 17.62 0.89
N VAL A 324 -5.22 16.74 1.31
CA VAL A 324 -4.19 16.18 0.43
C VAL A 324 -4.84 15.32 -0.66
N GLU A 325 -5.82 14.48 -0.35
CA GLU A 325 -6.55 13.71 -1.36
C GLU A 325 -7.25 14.61 -2.39
N ALA A 326 -7.90 15.67 -1.94
CA ALA A 326 -8.54 16.65 -2.83
C ALA A 326 -7.52 17.39 -3.71
N ALA A 327 -6.35 17.72 -3.15
CA ALA A 327 -5.25 18.33 -3.90
C ALA A 327 -4.68 17.40 -4.97
N ILE A 328 -4.49 16.11 -4.67
CA ILE A 328 -4.09 15.09 -5.66
C ILE A 328 -5.10 15.06 -6.82
N LYS A 329 -6.40 14.97 -6.51
CA LYS A 329 -7.47 14.94 -7.52
C LYS A 329 -7.44 16.19 -8.40
N ARG A 330 -7.27 17.36 -7.79
CA ARG A 330 -7.22 18.65 -8.51
C ARG A 330 -6.00 18.73 -9.43
N THR A 331 -4.83 18.32 -8.96
CA THR A 331 -3.61 18.31 -9.74
C THR A 331 -3.70 17.34 -10.92
N ALA A 332 -4.17 16.11 -10.69
CA ALA A 332 -4.37 15.13 -11.75
C ALA A 332 -5.37 15.61 -12.81
N ALA A 333 -6.46 16.26 -12.38
CA ALA A 333 -7.51 16.73 -13.27
C ALA A 333 -7.12 17.93 -14.14
N ASN A 334 -6.32 18.87 -13.60
CA ASN A 334 -6.16 20.19 -14.22
C ASN A 334 -4.74 20.51 -14.69
N ASP A 335 -3.73 19.89 -14.10
CA ASP A 335 -2.34 20.29 -14.34
C ASP A 335 -1.53 19.22 -15.06
N MET A 336 -1.90 17.95 -14.96
CA MET A 336 -1.15 16.83 -15.56
C MET A 336 -1.74 16.40 -16.90
N GLN A 337 -0.85 16.15 -17.88
CA GLN A 337 -1.24 15.65 -19.21
C GLN A 337 -1.34 14.12 -19.25
N SER A 338 -0.58 13.43 -18.40
CA SER A 338 -0.54 11.97 -18.29
C SER A 338 0.03 11.54 -16.94
N MET A 339 -0.28 10.33 -16.52
CA MET A 339 0.34 9.71 -15.32
C MET A 339 1.69 9.05 -15.63
N ALA A 340 2.05 8.89 -16.90
CA ALA A 340 3.25 8.18 -17.31
C ALA A 340 4.52 9.05 -17.14
N ALA A 341 5.60 8.42 -16.66
CA ALA A 341 6.89 9.07 -16.51
C ALA A 341 7.37 9.72 -17.83
N GLY A 342 7.83 10.97 -17.74
CA GLY A 342 8.27 11.77 -18.88
C GLY A 342 7.14 12.31 -19.77
N LYS A 343 5.86 12.04 -19.46
CA LYS A 343 4.70 12.50 -20.23
C LYS A 343 3.72 13.33 -19.41
N MET A 344 4.07 13.68 -18.18
CA MET A 344 3.19 14.41 -17.26
C MET A 344 2.89 15.85 -17.68
N GLY A 345 3.70 16.43 -18.55
CA GLY A 345 3.66 17.87 -18.86
C GLY A 345 4.32 18.74 -17.77
N LEU A 346 4.69 18.13 -16.66
CA LEU A 346 5.35 18.72 -15.48
C LEU A 346 6.53 17.83 -15.06
N SER A 347 7.51 18.42 -14.36
CA SER A 347 8.54 17.64 -13.66
C SER A 347 8.00 17.03 -12.37
N THR A 348 8.72 16.05 -11.81
CA THR A 348 8.41 15.45 -10.50
C THR A 348 8.21 16.54 -9.43
N SER A 349 9.14 17.49 -9.35
CA SER A 349 9.07 18.59 -8.38
C SER A 349 7.87 19.52 -8.62
N GLN A 350 7.57 19.85 -9.88
CA GLN A 350 6.42 20.71 -10.19
C GLN A 350 5.09 20.07 -9.82
N VAL A 351 4.94 18.74 -9.98
CA VAL A 351 3.74 18.03 -9.51
C VAL A 351 3.60 18.14 -7.99
N GLY A 352 4.69 17.91 -7.24
CA GLY A 352 4.69 18.07 -5.78
C GLY A 352 4.36 19.50 -5.34
N ASP A 353 4.90 20.51 -6.02
CA ASP A 353 4.59 21.94 -5.75
C ASP A 353 3.10 22.23 -5.92
N LYS A 354 2.49 21.73 -6.99
CA LYS A 354 1.05 21.89 -7.26
C LYS A 354 0.20 21.26 -6.17
N VAL A 355 0.51 20.01 -5.79
CA VAL A 355 -0.25 19.33 -4.73
C VAL A 355 -0.08 20.06 -3.38
N ALA A 356 1.14 20.49 -3.03
CA ALA A 356 1.40 21.23 -1.80
C ALA A 356 0.63 22.56 -1.76
N GLN A 357 0.64 23.31 -2.87
CA GLN A 357 -0.13 24.54 -3.03
C GLN A 357 -1.62 24.28 -2.80
N TYR A 358 -2.21 23.31 -3.50
CA TYR A 358 -3.63 23.03 -3.39
C TYR A 358 -4.01 22.51 -2.00
N ALA A 359 -3.18 21.70 -1.37
CA ALA A 359 -3.44 21.22 0.00
C ALA A 359 -3.47 22.38 1.02
N ALA A 360 -2.65 23.42 0.84
CA ALA A 360 -2.65 24.62 1.67
C ALA A 360 -3.87 25.53 1.42
N GLU A 361 -4.45 25.52 0.22
CA GLU A 361 -5.63 26.30 -0.16
C GLU A 361 -6.95 25.68 0.35
N MET A 362 -7.01 24.35 0.61
CA MET A 362 -8.23 23.68 1.03
C MET A 362 -8.72 24.16 2.40
N ILE A 363 -10.02 24.34 2.53
CA ILE A 363 -10.70 24.83 3.74
C ILE A 363 -11.16 23.66 4.63
#